data_37d3686eb977ad86b8df56864f4aae14
#
_entry.id   37d3686eb977ad86b8df56864f4aae14
#
_cell.length_a   1.000
_cell.length_b   1.000
_cell.length_c   1.000
_cell.angle_alpha   90.00
_cell.angle_beta   90.00
_cell.angle_gamma   90.00
#
_symmetry.space_group_name_H-M   'P 1'
#
loop_
_entity.id
_entity.type
_entity.pdbx_description
1 polymer ?
#
loop_
_entity_poly.entity_id
_entity_poly.type
_entity_poly.pdbx_seq_one_letter_code
_entity_poly.pdbx_strand_id
1 'polypeptide(L)'
;MNDYQLDAPYEPRGDQPSAIKSLVRGVNQGKKFQTLLGATGTGKTFTIANVIAQTGRPALVLAHNKTLAAQLCNELRQFFPKNAVEYFISYYDYYQPEAYVPVSDTYIAKTASINEEIDMLRHSATRSLFAVSYTHLTLPTKRIV
;
A
#
# COMPACT_ATOMS: atom_id res chain seq x y z
N MET A 1 -9.49 -21.23 -2.94
CA MET A 1 -8.98 -20.44 -1.81
C MET A 1 -7.66 -19.86 -2.25
N ASN A 2 -7.52 -18.56 -2.21
CA ASN A 2 -6.27 -17.93 -2.62
C ASN A 2 -5.31 -18.02 -1.44
N ASP A 3 -4.29 -18.86 -1.55
CA ASP A 3 -3.34 -19.05 -0.46
C ASP A 3 -2.23 -17.99 -0.55
N TYR A 4 -2.31 -16.99 0.31
CA TYR A 4 -1.19 -16.11 0.56
C TYR A 4 -0.09 -16.90 1.25
N GLN A 5 1.09 -16.94 0.65
CA GLN A 5 2.24 -17.58 1.24
C GLN A 5 3.11 -16.53 1.93
N LEU A 6 2.90 -16.40 3.25
CA LEU A 6 3.75 -15.57 4.07
C LEU A 6 5.10 -16.25 4.27
N ASP A 7 6.16 -15.58 3.84
CA ASP A 7 7.54 -15.99 4.06
C ASP A 7 8.23 -14.96 4.96
N ALA A 8 8.53 -15.36 6.18
CA ALA A 8 9.21 -14.49 7.13
C ALA A 8 10.22 -15.30 7.97
N PRO A 9 11.42 -14.76 8.21
CA PRO A 9 12.47 -15.44 8.97
C PRO A 9 12.20 -15.49 10.48
N TYR A 10 11.07 -14.99 10.93
CA TYR A 10 10.69 -14.91 12.34
C TYR A 10 9.19 -15.18 12.54
N GLU A 11 8.85 -15.61 13.75
CA GLU A 11 7.47 -15.85 14.15
C GLU A 11 6.91 -14.70 14.98
N PRO A 12 5.57 -14.54 15.03
CA PRO A 12 4.93 -13.54 15.89
C PRO A 12 5.29 -13.75 17.36
N ARG A 13 5.69 -12.67 18.04
CA ARG A 13 6.11 -12.70 19.45
C ARG A 13 5.36 -11.67 20.30
N GLY A 14 5.44 -11.80 21.61
CA GLY A 14 4.78 -10.92 22.57
C GLY A 14 3.28 -10.88 22.36
N ASP A 15 2.72 -9.68 22.17
CA ASP A 15 1.28 -9.46 21.98
C ASP A 15 0.80 -9.67 20.53
N GLN A 16 1.73 -9.86 19.58
CA GLN A 16 1.38 -10.03 18.17
C GLN A 16 0.45 -11.22 17.91
N PRO A 17 0.66 -12.44 18.48
CA PRO A 17 -0.25 -13.57 18.24
C PRO A 17 -1.68 -13.28 18.69
N SER A 18 -1.86 -12.61 19.82
CA SER A 18 -3.19 -12.26 20.33
C SER A 18 -3.87 -11.20 19.47
N ALA A 19 -3.11 -10.19 19.02
CA ALA A 19 -3.58 -9.16 18.10
C ALA A 19 -3.99 -9.73 16.74
N ILE A 20 -3.16 -10.60 16.13
CA ILE A 20 -3.46 -11.29 14.88
C ILE A 20 -4.76 -12.07 15.01
N LYS A 21 -4.88 -12.91 16.03
CA LYS A 21 -6.09 -13.73 16.28
C LYS A 21 -7.34 -12.86 16.44
N SER A 22 -7.24 -11.74 17.13
CA SER A 22 -8.34 -10.81 17.34
C SER A 22 -8.77 -10.13 16.04
N LEU A 23 -7.80 -9.64 15.26
CA LEU A 23 -8.04 -8.97 13.98
C LEU A 23 -8.64 -9.93 12.95
N VAL A 24 -8.09 -11.13 12.80
CA VAL A 24 -8.61 -12.16 11.89
C VAL A 24 -10.05 -12.53 12.25
N ARG A 25 -10.33 -12.75 13.53
CA ARG A 25 -11.68 -13.01 14.00
C ARG A 25 -12.63 -11.86 13.65
N GLY A 26 -12.19 -10.61 13.87
CA GLY A 26 -12.99 -9.44 13.53
C GLY A 26 -13.29 -9.33 12.04
N VAL A 27 -12.33 -9.61 11.16
CA VAL A 27 -12.52 -9.66 9.70
C VAL A 27 -13.54 -10.75 9.33
N ASN A 28 -13.42 -11.94 9.91
CA ASN A 28 -14.32 -13.07 9.62
C ASN A 28 -15.74 -12.84 10.14
N GLN A 29 -15.89 -12.05 11.21
CA GLN A 29 -17.18 -11.61 11.74
C GLN A 29 -17.79 -10.42 10.98
N GLY A 30 -17.11 -9.89 9.95
CA GLY A 30 -17.58 -8.75 9.18
C GLY A 30 -17.52 -7.42 9.91
N LYS A 31 -16.65 -7.26 10.92
CA LYS A 31 -16.46 -5.97 11.58
C LYS A 31 -15.94 -4.95 10.58
N LYS A 32 -16.62 -3.80 10.48
CA LYS A 32 -16.28 -2.74 9.52
C LYS A 32 -14.98 -2.02 9.87
N PHE A 33 -14.70 -1.87 11.17
CA PHE A 33 -13.56 -1.11 11.67
C PHE A 33 -12.86 -1.89 12.78
N GLN A 34 -11.54 -1.86 12.73
CA GLN A 34 -10.67 -2.41 13.77
C GLN A 34 -9.44 -1.51 13.86
N THR A 35 -8.91 -1.31 15.06
CA THR A 35 -7.73 -0.49 15.28
C THR A 35 -6.63 -1.35 15.89
N LEU A 36 -5.44 -1.34 15.26
CA LEU A 36 -4.23 -1.90 15.82
C LEU A 36 -3.37 -0.77 16.38
N LEU A 37 -3.28 -0.70 17.70
CA LEU A 37 -2.43 0.26 18.40
C LEU A 37 -1.08 -0.38 18.74
N GLY A 38 -0.01 0.31 18.43
CA GLY A 38 1.35 -0.13 18.75
C GLY A 38 2.37 0.97 18.52
N ALA A 39 3.41 1.01 19.33
CA ALA A 39 4.53 1.93 19.18
C ALA A 39 5.29 1.69 17.86
N THR A 40 6.15 2.62 17.48
CA THR A 40 7.06 2.45 16.34
C THR A 40 8.01 1.27 16.61
N GLY A 41 8.27 0.46 15.59
CA GLY A 41 9.17 -0.69 15.71
C GLY A 41 8.56 -1.96 16.36
N THR A 42 7.28 -1.96 16.71
CA THR A 42 6.61 -3.15 17.31
C THR A 42 6.17 -4.20 16.28
N GLY A 43 6.58 -4.06 15.01
CA GLY A 43 6.24 -5.03 13.98
C GLY A 43 4.77 -4.99 13.52
N LYS A 44 4.15 -3.81 13.51
CA LYS A 44 2.76 -3.66 13.02
C LYS A 44 2.58 -4.15 11.59
N THR A 45 3.53 -3.87 10.70
CA THR A 45 3.50 -4.34 9.29
C THR A 45 3.48 -5.87 9.23
N PHE A 46 4.31 -6.52 10.04
CA PHE A 46 4.33 -7.98 10.13
C PHE A 46 3.03 -8.56 10.71
N THR A 47 2.48 -7.90 11.73
CA THR A 47 1.17 -8.26 12.30
C THR A 47 0.08 -8.21 11.23
N ILE A 48 0.01 -7.12 10.44
CA ILE A 48 -0.96 -6.99 9.35
C ILE A 48 -0.71 -7.99 8.23
N ALA A 49 0.55 -8.26 7.86
CA ALA A 49 0.89 -9.30 6.90
C ALA A 49 0.34 -10.68 7.31
N ASN A 50 0.46 -11.04 8.59
CA ASN A 50 -0.13 -12.27 9.12
C ASN A 50 -1.67 -12.26 9.03
N VAL A 51 -2.31 -11.13 9.30
CA VAL A 51 -3.78 -11.01 9.16
C VAL A 51 -4.20 -11.21 7.70
N ILE A 52 -3.49 -10.58 6.77
CA ILE A 52 -3.74 -10.73 5.32
C ILE A 52 -3.58 -12.20 4.91
N ALA A 53 -2.49 -12.84 5.30
CA ALA A 53 -2.22 -14.25 5.00
C ALA A 53 -3.34 -15.17 5.51
N GLN A 54 -3.77 -14.99 6.77
CA GLN A 54 -4.78 -15.85 7.38
C GLN A 54 -6.19 -15.59 6.88
N THR A 55 -6.49 -14.39 6.40
CA THR A 55 -7.83 -14.08 5.87
C THR A 55 -7.99 -14.44 4.40
N GLY A 56 -6.89 -14.55 3.64
CA GLY A 56 -6.90 -14.88 2.21
C GLY A 56 -7.67 -13.89 1.34
N ARG A 57 -7.83 -12.63 1.80
CA ARG A 57 -8.59 -11.59 1.09
C ARG A 57 -7.67 -10.58 0.45
N PRO A 58 -8.03 -10.02 -0.72
CA PRO A 58 -7.32 -8.88 -1.28
C PRO A 58 -7.28 -7.73 -0.27
N ALA A 59 -6.11 -7.11 -0.13
CA ALA A 59 -5.90 -6.04 0.82
C ALA A 59 -5.46 -4.75 0.12
N LEU A 60 -6.05 -3.64 0.51
CA LEU A 60 -5.69 -2.31 0.09
C LEU A 60 -5.06 -1.55 1.25
N VAL A 61 -3.77 -1.22 1.13
CA VAL A 61 -3.02 -0.51 2.16
C VAL A 61 -2.86 0.95 1.75
N LEU A 62 -3.42 1.87 2.53
CA LEU A 62 -3.35 3.30 2.29
C LEU A 62 -2.23 3.93 3.12
N ALA A 63 -1.36 4.68 2.47
CA ALA A 63 -0.32 5.46 3.12
C ALA A 63 -0.48 6.95 2.80
N HIS A 64 -0.09 7.81 3.72
CA HIS A 64 -0.27 9.27 3.59
C HIS A 64 0.75 9.92 2.64
N ASN A 65 1.85 9.24 2.29
CA ASN A 65 2.83 9.74 1.33
C ASN A 65 3.46 8.60 0.51
N LYS A 66 4.13 8.97 -0.60
CA LYS A 66 4.80 8.03 -1.52
C LYS A 66 5.93 7.25 -0.85
N THR A 67 6.72 7.89 -0.01
CA THR A 67 7.88 7.27 0.65
C THR A 67 7.44 6.13 1.56
N LEU A 68 6.44 6.37 2.41
CA LEU A 68 5.89 5.34 3.27
C LEU A 68 5.21 4.23 2.48
N ALA A 69 4.49 4.58 1.41
CA ALA A 69 3.88 3.59 0.53
C ALA A 69 4.93 2.68 -0.13
N ALA A 70 6.04 3.25 -0.61
CA ALA A 70 7.16 2.49 -1.18
C ALA A 70 7.81 1.57 -0.13
N GLN A 71 8.03 2.07 1.08
CA GLN A 71 8.55 1.27 2.18
C GLN A 71 7.63 0.08 2.50
N LEU A 72 6.34 0.33 2.69
CA LEU A 72 5.35 -0.72 2.96
C LEU A 72 5.26 -1.74 1.82
N CYS A 73 5.32 -1.25 0.56
CA CYS A 73 5.34 -2.13 -0.61
C CYS A 73 6.55 -3.07 -0.59
N ASN A 74 7.75 -2.54 -0.28
CA ASN A 74 8.96 -3.33 -0.21
C ASN A 74 8.92 -4.35 0.96
N GLU A 75 8.46 -3.94 2.13
CA GLU A 75 8.28 -4.83 3.28
C GLU A 75 7.29 -5.96 2.94
N LEU A 76 6.15 -5.62 2.34
CA LEU A 76 5.14 -6.61 1.96
C LEU A 76 5.62 -7.56 0.85
N ARG A 77 6.43 -7.08 -0.11
CA ARG A 77 7.06 -7.94 -1.13
C ARG A 77 8.01 -8.95 -0.51
N GLN A 78 8.73 -8.58 0.54
CA GLN A 78 9.58 -9.50 1.28
C GLN A 78 8.75 -10.57 2.01
N PHE A 79 7.60 -10.20 2.58
CA PHE A 79 6.70 -11.14 3.24
C PHE A 79 5.90 -12.03 2.28
N PHE A 80 5.66 -11.56 1.06
CA PHE A 80 4.87 -12.26 0.06
C PHE A 80 5.60 -12.39 -1.28
N PRO A 81 6.76 -13.09 -1.32
CA PRO A 81 7.59 -13.17 -2.53
C PRO A 81 6.91 -13.90 -3.68
N LYS A 82 5.90 -14.72 -3.40
CA LYS A 82 5.16 -15.51 -4.40
C LYS A 82 3.80 -14.91 -4.77
N ASN A 83 3.41 -13.79 -4.14
CA ASN A 83 2.14 -13.14 -4.40
C ASN A 83 2.36 -11.79 -5.08
N ALA A 84 1.36 -11.30 -5.80
CA ALA A 84 1.42 -9.99 -6.42
C ALA A 84 1.26 -8.89 -5.35
N VAL A 85 2.30 -8.09 -5.18
CA VAL A 85 2.30 -6.89 -4.35
C VAL A 85 2.57 -5.70 -5.24
N GLU A 86 1.53 -4.91 -5.48
CA GLU A 86 1.56 -3.81 -6.42
C GLU A 86 1.69 -2.46 -5.73
N TYR A 87 2.38 -1.54 -6.40
CA TYR A 87 2.56 -0.18 -5.92
C TYR A 87 1.72 0.78 -6.75
N PHE A 88 0.69 1.35 -6.14
CA PHE A 88 -0.21 2.29 -6.79
C PHE A 88 0.00 3.70 -6.22
N ILE A 89 0.46 4.62 -7.05
CA ILE A 89 0.75 6.01 -6.65
C ILE A 89 -0.16 7.01 -7.35
N SER A 90 -0.29 8.19 -6.73
CA SER A 90 -1.01 9.30 -7.35
C SER A 90 -0.30 9.79 -8.60
N TYR A 91 -1.08 10.30 -9.56
CA TYR A 91 -0.63 10.66 -10.90
C TYR A 91 0.41 11.78 -10.92
N TYR A 92 0.37 12.71 -9.95
CA TYR A 92 1.24 13.88 -9.93
C TYR A 92 2.49 13.61 -9.08
N ASP A 93 3.64 13.59 -9.74
CA ASP A 93 4.93 13.53 -9.08
C ASP A 93 5.49 14.92 -8.80
N TYR A 94 5.28 15.80 -9.72
CA TYR A 94 5.72 17.20 -9.64
C TYR A 94 4.58 18.14 -10.08
N TYR A 95 4.27 19.09 -9.21
CA TYR A 95 3.34 20.17 -9.48
C TYR A 95 4.11 21.48 -9.45
N GLN A 96 4.31 22.08 -10.61
CA GLN A 96 4.78 23.46 -10.71
C GLN A 96 3.57 24.37 -10.74
N PRO A 97 3.33 25.20 -9.70
CA PRO A 97 2.24 26.16 -9.72
C PRO A 97 2.47 27.18 -10.85
N GLU A 98 1.38 27.69 -11.35
CA GLU A 98 1.41 28.83 -12.27
C GLU A 98 2.11 29.99 -11.57
N ALA A 99 3.04 30.62 -12.26
CA ALA A 99 3.73 31.81 -11.77
C ALA A 99 3.79 32.89 -12.86
N TYR A 100 3.50 34.12 -12.45
CA TYR A 100 3.70 35.28 -13.29
C TYR A 100 4.90 36.07 -12.76
N VAL A 101 5.86 36.34 -13.64
CA VAL A 101 7.06 37.13 -13.33
C VAL A 101 6.88 38.51 -13.90
N PRO A 102 6.49 39.53 -13.10
CA PRO A 102 6.18 40.89 -13.63
C PRO A 102 7.36 41.60 -14.31
N VAL A 103 8.59 41.27 -13.84
CA VAL A 103 9.81 41.91 -14.35
C VAL A 103 10.10 41.55 -15.80
N SER A 104 9.71 40.36 -16.25
CA SER A 104 9.95 39.84 -17.59
C SER A 104 8.66 39.67 -18.39
N ASP A 105 7.50 40.08 -17.84
CA ASP A 105 6.18 39.85 -18.41
C ASP A 105 5.99 38.40 -18.89
N THR A 106 6.50 37.47 -18.11
CA THR A 106 6.51 36.05 -18.44
C THR A 106 5.51 35.28 -17.60
N TYR A 107 4.58 34.62 -18.24
CA TYR A 107 3.65 33.68 -17.62
C TYR A 107 4.20 32.28 -17.74
N ILE A 108 4.47 31.67 -16.59
CA ILE A 108 4.89 30.25 -16.50
C ILE A 108 3.62 29.42 -16.37
N ALA A 109 3.25 28.76 -17.44
CA ALA A 109 2.08 27.89 -17.46
C ALA A 109 2.30 26.66 -16.58
N LYS A 110 1.20 26.19 -15.99
CA LYS A 110 1.14 24.94 -15.22
C LYS A 110 1.54 23.78 -16.13
N THR A 111 2.65 23.13 -15.84
CA THR A 111 3.08 21.94 -16.57
C THR A 111 2.87 20.72 -15.68
N ALA A 112 1.94 19.86 -16.08
CA ALA A 112 1.84 18.51 -15.52
C ALA A 112 2.59 17.56 -16.46
N SER A 113 3.78 17.13 -16.11
CA SER A 113 4.45 16.08 -16.85
C SER A 113 3.81 14.73 -16.52
N ILE A 114 3.37 14.03 -17.55
CA ILE A 114 2.96 12.63 -17.43
C ILE A 114 4.24 11.82 -17.27
N ASN A 115 4.38 11.14 -16.14
CA ASN A 115 5.50 10.24 -15.90
C ASN A 115 5.09 8.83 -16.34
N GLU A 116 5.72 8.33 -17.41
CA GLU A 116 5.45 7.00 -17.97
C GLU A 116 5.66 5.88 -16.92
N GLU A 117 6.60 6.04 -16.00
CA GLU A 117 6.84 5.07 -14.94
C GLU A 117 5.64 4.98 -13.97
N ILE A 118 5.04 6.13 -13.64
CA ILE A 118 3.82 6.17 -12.83
C ILE A 118 2.67 5.47 -13.55
N ASP A 119 2.52 5.69 -14.85
CA ASP A 119 1.51 5.03 -15.66
C ASP A 119 1.72 3.52 -15.68
N MET A 120 2.93 3.06 -15.90
CA MET A 120 3.24 1.62 -15.88
C MET A 120 2.90 1.00 -14.53
N LEU A 121 3.25 1.62 -13.41
CA LEU A 121 2.92 1.13 -12.07
C LEU A 121 1.40 1.05 -11.84
N ARG A 122 0.66 2.07 -12.28
CA ARG A 122 -0.81 2.12 -12.16
C ARG A 122 -1.48 1.07 -13.04
N HIS A 123 -1.01 0.90 -14.26
CA HIS A 123 -1.50 -0.13 -15.18
C HIS A 123 -1.19 -1.54 -14.66
N SER A 124 0.01 -1.77 -14.13
CA SER A 124 0.37 -3.04 -13.49
C SER A 124 -0.60 -3.37 -12.35
N ALA A 125 -0.81 -2.43 -11.42
CA ALA A 125 -1.71 -2.62 -10.29
C ALA A 125 -3.16 -2.90 -10.75
N THR A 126 -3.65 -2.16 -11.75
CA THR A 126 -5.00 -2.34 -12.30
C THR A 126 -5.12 -3.71 -12.98
N ARG A 127 -4.14 -4.08 -13.81
CA ARG A 127 -4.11 -5.40 -14.47
C ARG A 127 -4.12 -6.53 -13.45
N SER A 128 -3.34 -6.39 -12.38
CA SER A 128 -3.26 -7.38 -11.31
C SER A 128 -4.59 -7.56 -10.60
N LEU A 129 -5.39 -6.51 -10.42
CA LEU A 129 -6.74 -6.59 -9.86
C LEU A 129 -7.72 -7.37 -10.76
N PHE A 130 -7.57 -7.28 -12.07
CA PHE A 130 -8.43 -7.99 -13.03
C PHE A 130 -7.97 -9.42 -13.32
N ALA A 131 -6.73 -9.76 -13.03
CA ALA A 131 -6.22 -11.11 -13.16
C ALA A 131 -6.77 -12.00 -12.04
N VAL A 132 -7.94 -12.52 -12.23
CA VAL A 132 -8.85 -13.19 -11.28
C VAL A 132 -8.24 -14.34 -10.47
N SER A 133 -7.04 -14.78 -10.78
CA SER A 133 -6.42 -15.96 -10.15
C SER A 133 -5.41 -15.65 -9.06
N TYR A 134 -5.17 -14.37 -8.75
CA TYR A 134 -4.05 -13.98 -7.90
C TYR A 134 -4.48 -13.03 -6.78
N THR A 135 -3.94 -13.27 -5.63
CA THR A 135 -4.05 -12.45 -4.44
C THR A 135 -3.25 -11.17 -4.61
N HIS A 136 -3.94 -10.04 -4.60
CA HIS A 136 -3.32 -8.75 -4.86
C HIS A 136 -3.27 -7.89 -3.60
N LEU A 137 -2.10 -7.32 -3.36
CA LEU A 137 -1.90 -6.23 -2.43
C LEU A 137 -1.67 -4.95 -3.23
N THR A 138 -2.56 -3.99 -3.12
CA THR A 138 -2.43 -2.68 -3.78
C THR A 138 -2.18 -1.60 -2.74
N LEU A 139 -1.23 -0.73 -3.02
CA LEU A 139 -0.88 0.40 -2.16
C LEU A 139 -1.19 1.72 -2.90
N PRO A 140 -2.38 2.28 -2.77
CA PRO A 140 -2.63 3.61 -3.30
C PRO A 140 -2.09 4.66 -2.32
N THR A 141 -1.41 5.65 -2.88
CA THR A 141 -1.11 6.88 -2.16
C THR A 141 -2.15 7.92 -2.52
N LYS A 142 -2.93 8.37 -1.56
CA LYS A 142 -3.81 9.52 -1.72
C LYS A 142 -3.15 10.71 -1.04
N ARG A 143 -2.92 11.77 -1.79
CA ARG A 143 -2.63 13.06 -1.20
C ARG A 143 -3.95 13.61 -0.66
N ILE A 144 -4.08 13.66 0.66
CA ILE A 144 -5.14 14.43 1.31
C ILE A 144 -4.63 15.87 1.31
N VAL A 145 -5.32 16.72 0.61
CA VAL A 145 -5.15 18.18 0.65
C VAL A 145 -5.90 18.68 1.86
#